data_c73989e7161239021424f3b53961f007
#
_entry.id   c73989e7161239021424f3b53961f007
#
_cell.length_a   1.000
_cell.length_b   1.000
_cell.length_c   1.000
_cell.angle_alpha   90.00
_cell.angle_beta   90.00
_cell.angle_gamma   90.00
#
_symmetry.space_group_name_H-M   'P 1'
#
loop_
_entity.id
_entity.type
_entity.pdbx_description
1 polymer ?
#
loop_
_entity_poly.entity_id
_entity_poly.type
_entity_poly.pdbx_seq_one_letter_code
_entity_poly.pdbx_strand_id
1 'polypeptide(L)'
;MKLSTKLLLFLLLTFMVLVVINAFSLKRKWQKIDKTNPFLNYEKLSERTFKFLKVNAADGVTGRVNILNMKKPQLYVSHNWADMVNFKFKHDTLFVDFLKDSEGKTFTYDKFEKLVIITCPNVHSIETNNVSVEIDSLGQDQIKLLGKGYGSYEFRKMKIRDFEIALSGNSSCNFYVPEVQKIAFLKAKLSDKSNLNIRAILPGKILLENGLETGLEMNGATLKLLGK
;
A
#
# COMPACT_ATOMS: atom_id res chain seq x y z
N MET A 1 29.45 -4.58 -58.29
CA MET A 1 29.38 -4.32 -56.84
C MET A 1 30.66 -4.82 -56.19
N LYS A 2 31.37 -3.94 -55.47
CA LYS A 2 32.58 -4.29 -54.75
C LYS A 2 32.26 -5.30 -53.63
N LEU A 3 33.19 -6.19 -53.29
CA LEU A 3 33.03 -7.23 -52.27
C LEU A 3 32.51 -6.64 -50.93
N SER A 4 33.05 -5.45 -50.55
CA SER A 4 32.64 -4.71 -49.36
C SER A 4 31.15 -4.35 -49.34
N THR A 5 30.56 -3.99 -50.48
CA THR A 5 29.14 -3.64 -50.56
C THR A 5 28.24 -4.88 -50.42
N LYS A 6 28.66 -6.04 -50.93
CA LYS A 6 27.95 -7.30 -50.73
C LYS A 6 27.96 -7.75 -49.28
N LEU A 7 29.11 -7.59 -48.61
CA LEU A 7 29.27 -7.94 -47.20
C LEU A 7 28.43 -7.02 -46.29
N LEU A 8 28.40 -5.73 -46.57
CA LEU A 8 27.57 -4.76 -45.84
C LEU A 8 26.08 -5.05 -45.98
N LEU A 9 25.65 -5.41 -47.20
CA LEU A 9 24.26 -5.76 -47.52
C LEU A 9 23.83 -7.04 -46.80
N PHE A 10 24.72 -8.05 -46.76
CA PHE A 10 24.49 -9.29 -46.02
C PHE A 10 24.35 -9.02 -44.50
N LEU A 11 25.22 -8.19 -43.93
CA LEU A 11 25.23 -7.85 -42.54
C LEU A 11 23.94 -7.09 -42.14
N LEU A 12 23.51 -6.16 -43.00
CA LEU A 12 22.25 -5.41 -42.84
C LEU A 12 21.02 -6.34 -42.87
N LEU A 13 21.02 -7.31 -43.81
CA LEU A 13 19.95 -8.27 -43.96
C LEU A 13 19.86 -9.21 -42.74
N THR A 14 21.00 -9.67 -42.24
CA THR A 14 21.09 -10.50 -41.03
C THR A 14 20.59 -9.74 -39.80
N PHE A 15 20.97 -8.46 -39.66
CA PHE A 15 20.48 -7.61 -38.58
C PHE A 15 18.96 -7.45 -38.65
N MET A 16 18.40 -7.17 -39.80
CA MET A 16 16.94 -7.06 -39.98
C MET A 16 16.21 -8.34 -39.60
N VAL A 17 16.73 -9.51 -40.01
CA VAL A 17 16.17 -10.80 -39.62
C VAL A 17 16.20 -11.01 -38.10
N LEU A 18 17.30 -10.68 -37.44
CA LEU A 18 17.41 -10.77 -35.97
C LEU A 18 16.42 -9.86 -35.26
N VAL A 19 16.25 -8.61 -35.74
CA VAL A 19 15.26 -7.69 -35.20
C VAL A 19 13.83 -8.25 -35.32
N VAL A 20 13.48 -8.81 -36.49
CA VAL A 20 12.17 -9.40 -36.69
C VAL A 20 11.94 -10.61 -35.77
N ILE A 21 12.92 -11.50 -35.63
CA ILE A 21 12.84 -12.66 -34.72
C ILE A 21 12.63 -12.20 -33.29
N ASN A 22 13.40 -11.20 -32.83
CA ASN A 22 13.23 -10.62 -31.48
C ASN A 22 11.85 -10.00 -31.29
N ALA A 23 11.35 -9.25 -32.28
CA ALA A 23 10.03 -8.66 -32.23
C ALA A 23 8.91 -9.71 -32.09
N PHE A 24 8.99 -10.80 -32.87
CA PHE A 24 8.06 -11.92 -32.74
C PHE A 24 8.16 -12.63 -31.39
N SER A 25 9.37 -12.83 -30.86
CA SER A 25 9.58 -13.42 -29.55
C SER A 25 8.97 -12.57 -28.44
N LEU A 26 9.21 -11.24 -28.47
CA LEU A 26 8.62 -10.27 -27.56
C LEU A 26 7.09 -10.27 -27.66
N LYS A 27 6.53 -10.27 -28.88
CA LYS A 27 5.09 -10.33 -29.09
C LYS A 27 4.47 -11.58 -28.47
N ARG A 28 5.10 -12.77 -28.67
CA ARG A 28 4.64 -14.03 -28.07
C ARG A 28 4.71 -14.00 -26.54
N LYS A 29 5.78 -13.44 -25.94
CA LYS A 29 5.88 -13.27 -24.49
C LYS A 29 4.79 -12.34 -23.98
N TRP A 30 4.59 -11.18 -24.64
CA TRP A 30 3.56 -10.20 -24.30
C TRP A 30 2.13 -10.77 -24.35
N GLN A 31 1.84 -11.61 -25.33
CA GLN A 31 0.53 -12.27 -25.46
C GLN A 31 0.25 -13.32 -24.39
N LYS A 32 1.31 -13.91 -23.79
CA LYS A 32 1.20 -14.87 -22.68
C LYS A 32 1.04 -14.22 -21.32
N ILE A 33 1.27 -12.91 -21.22
CA ILE A 33 1.12 -12.18 -19.97
C ILE A 33 -0.37 -12.05 -19.65
N ASP A 34 -0.77 -12.60 -18.52
CA ASP A 34 -2.11 -12.38 -17.98
C ASP A 34 -2.22 -10.96 -17.44
N LYS A 35 -2.71 -10.05 -18.27
CA LYS A 35 -2.89 -8.63 -17.92
C LYS A 35 -3.96 -8.39 -16.86
N THR A 36 -4.76 -9.41 -16.56
CA THR A 36 -5.80 -9.34 -15.52
C THR A 36 -5.25 -9.68 -14.14
N ASN A 37 -4.05 -10.26 -14.07
CA ASN A 37 -3.39 -10.57 -12.82
C ASN A 37 -2.79 -9.31 -12.18
N PRO A 38 -3.34 -8.78 -11.08
CA PRO A 38 -2.82 -7.57 -10.42
C PRO A 38 -1.45 -7.81 -9.74
N PHE A 39 -0.99 -9.06 -9.63
CA PHE A 39 0.25 -9.46 -8.97
C PHE A 39 1.36 -9.86 -9.93
N LEU A 40 1.25 -9.52 -11.21
CA LEU A 40 2.18 -9.96 -12.26
C LEU A 40 3.65 -9.62 -11.97
N ASN A 41 3.91 -8.46 -11.37
CA ASN A 41 5.25 -7.95 -11.07
C ASN A 41 5.66 -8.17 -9.61
N TYR A 42 4.97 -9.09 -8.92
CA TYR A 42 5.20 -9.34 -7.51
C TYR A 42 5.65 -10.78 -7.28
N GLU A 43 6.58 -10.93 -6.37
CA GLU A 43 6.96 -12.20 -5.80
C GLU A 43 6.05 -12.54 -4.61
N LYS A 44 5.51 -13.75 -4.61
CA LYS A 44 4.72 -14.26 -3.51
C LYS A 44 5.62 -14.89 -2.48
N LEU A 45 5.66 -14.31 -1.29
CA LEU A 45 6.58 -14.71 -0.22
C LEU A 45 5.95 -15.63 0.82
N SER A 46 4.64 -15.51 1.09
CA SER A 46 3.99 -16.28 2.15
C SER A 46 2.48 -16.42 1.95
N GLU A 47 1.89 -17.48 2.54
CA GLU A 47 0.44 -17.70 2.64
C GLU A 47 -0.02 -17.86 4.11
N ARG A 48 0.80 -17.42 5.06
CA ARG A 48 0.51 -17.58 6.48
C ARG A 48 -0.52 -16.56 6.97
N THR A 49 -1.46 -17.02 7.80
CA THR A 49 -2.44 -16.14 8.47
C THR A 49 -1.79 -15.32 9.58
N PHE A 50 -2.32 -14.12 9.79
CA PHE A 50 -1.95 -13.22 10.89
C PHE A 50 -3.18 -12.40 11.31
N LYS A 51 -3.13 -11.82 12.49
CA LYS A 51 -4.16 -10.93 13.05
C LYS A 51 -3.64 -9.51 13.24
N PHE A 52 -2.34 -9.39 13.46
CA PHE A 52 -1.67 -8.12 13.75
C PHE A 52 -0.61 -7.85 12.68
N LEU A 53 -0.56 -6.62 12.22
CA LEU A 53 0.42 -6.16 11.26
C LEU A 53 1.26 -5.04 11.89
N LYS A 54 2.58 -5.19 11.87
CA LYS A 54 3.53 -4.15 12.26
C LYS A 54 4.44 -3.85 11.10
N VAL A 55 4.47 -2.58 10.70
CA VAL A 55 5.26 -2.13 9.55
C VAL A 55 6.15 -0.97 9.96
N ASN A 56 7.43 -1.12 9.73
CA ASN A 56 8.41 -0.08 10.03
C ASN A 56 9.21 0.26 8.79
N ALA A 57 9.64 1.50 8.69
CA ALA A 57 10.66 1.91 7.75
C ALA A 57 11.87 2.46 8.49
N ALA A 58 13.07 2.17 8.00
CA ALA A 58 14.31 2.70 8.52
C ALA A 58 14.34 4.24 8.39
N ASP A 59 15.16 4.91 9.18
CA ASP A 59 15.26 6.36 9.15
C ASP A 59 15.60 6.88 7.75
N GLY A 60 14.79 7.82 7.27
CA GLY A 60 14.87 8.39 5.92
C GLY A 60 14.29 7.52 4.80
N VAL A 61 13.76 6.35 5.13
CA VAL A 61 13.04 5.48 4.20
C VAL A 61 11.55 5.68 4.40
N THR A 62 10.79 5.72 3.31
CA THR A 62 9.32 5.68 3.36
C THR A 62 8.83 4.38 2.73
N GLY A 63 8.02 3.62 3.44
CA GLY A 63 7.41 2.39 2.94
C GLY A 63 5.97 2.60 2.50
N ARG A 64 5.46 1.70 1.65
CA ARG A 64 4.03 1.65 1.30
C ARG A 64 3.52 0.22 1.26
N VAL A 65 2.44 -0.02 1.99
CA VAL A 65 1.75 -1.31 2.05
C VAL A 65 0.31 -1.15 1.56
N ASN A 66 -0.11 -2.04 0.68
CA ASN A 66 -1.49 -2.15 0.25
C ASN A 66 -2.14 -3.39 0.86
N ILE A 67 -3.26 -3.21 1.54
CA ILE A 67 -4.03 -4.31 2.16
C ILE A 67 -5.30 -4.50 1.36
N LEU A 68 -5.48 -5.70 0.84
CA LEU A 68 -6.64 -6.10 0.04
C LEU A 68 -7.44 -7.18 0.79
N ASN A 69 -8.75 -6.99 0.88
CA ASN A 69 -9.63 -8.01 1.47
C ASN A 69 -9.80 -9.19 0.51
N MET A 70 -9.11 -10.27 0.80
CA MET A 70 -9.21 -11.53 0.05
C MET A 70 -9.29 -12.71 1.01
N LYS A 71 -10.00 -13.76 0.62
CA LYS A 71 -10.20 -14.96 1.46
C LYS A 71 -8.89 -15.66 1.84
N LYS A 72 -7.89 -15.64 0.94
CA LYS A 72 -6.59 -16.28 1.18
C LYS A 72 -5.59 -15.22 1.65
N PRO A 73 -4.97 -15.40 2.82
CA PRO A 73 -3.90 -14.52 3.26
C PRO A 73 -2.65 -14.79 2.42
N GLN A 74 -2.09 -13.74 1.83
CA GLN A 74 -0.88 -13.82 1.01
C GLN A 74 -0.08 -12.54 1.16
N LEU A 75 1.24 -12.67 1.11
CA LEU A 75 2.19 -11.57 1.12
C LEU A 75 2.92 -11.54 -0.21
N TYR A 76 2.89 -10.39 -0.86
CA TYR A 76 3.57 -10.13 -2.13
C TYR A 76 4.49 -8.93 -2.00
N VAL A 77 5.66 -9.01 -2.61
CA VAL A 77 6.62 -7.91 -2.70
C VAL A 77 6.95 -7.66 -4.17
N SER A 78 7.03 -6.41 -4.57
CA SER A 78 7.46 -6.04 -5.92
C SER A 78 8.88 -6.57 -6.18
N HIS A 79 9.10 -7.20 -7.34
CA HIS A 79 10.41 -7.78 -7.70
C HIS A 79 11.57 -6.79 -7.59
N ASN A 80 11.32 -5.53 -7.94
CA ASN A 80 12.36 -4.49 -7.91
C ASN A 80 12.81 -4.11 -6.49
N TRP A 81 12.04 -4.51 -5.46
CA TRP A 81 12.21 -4.06 -4.09
C TRP A 81 12.35 -5.21 -3.08
N ALA A 82 12.43 -6.45 -3.57
CA ALA A 82 12.47 -7.64 -2.72
C ALA A 82 13.61 -7.61 -1.70
N ASP A 83 14.81 -7.15 -2.11
CA ASP A 83 15.98 -7.06 -1.24
C ASP A 83 15.92 -5.95 -0.17
N MET A 84 14.97 -5.02 -0.31
CA MET A 84 14.80 -3.90 0.60
C MET A 84 13.62 -4.07 1.56
N VAL A 85 12.95 -5.21 1.51
CA VAL A 85 11.83 -5.54 2.39
C VAL A 85 12.13 -6.82 3.14
N ASN A 86 12.23 -6.73 4.46
CA ASN A 86 12.32 -7.89 5.33
C ASN A 86 10.95 -8.18 5.94
N PHE A 87 10.63 -9.45 6.13
CA PHE A 87 9.40 -9.86 6.78
C PHE A 87 9.60 -11.03 7.73
N LYS A 88 8.85 -11.01 8.81
CA LYS A 88 8.92 -12.04 9.85
C LYS A 88 7.54 -12.29 10.45
N PHE A 89 7.21 -13.56 10.66
CA PHE A 89 6.05 -13.95 11.45
C PHE A 89 6.46 -14.33 12.86
N LYS A 90 5.84 -13.71 13.85
CA LYS A 90 5.98 -14.09 15.25
C LYS A 90 4.58 -14.20 15.86
N HIS A 91 4.18 -15.43 16.26
CA HIS A 91 2.81 -15.74 16.67
C HIS A 91 1.80 -15.30 15.57
N ASP A 92 0.78 -14.54 15.93
CA ASP A 92 -0.24 -14.00 15.04
C ASP A 92 0.14 -12.62 14.44
N THR A 93 1.41 -12.22 14.52
CA THR A 93 1.88 -10.92 14.04
C THR A 93 2.78 -11.07 12.81
N LEU A 94 2.44 -10.36 11.74
CA LEU A 94 3.31 -10.13 10.60
C LEU A 94 4.10 -8.83 10.83
N PHE A 95 5.40 -8.92 10.82
CA PHE A 95 6.34 -7.79 10.80
C PHE A 95 6.82 -7.59 9.37
N VAL A 96 6.82 -6.34 8.92
CA VAL A 96 7.35 -5.92 7.62
C VAL A 96 8.26 -4.73 7.87
N ASP A 97 9.52 -4.84 7.51
CA ASP A 97 10.50 -3.79 7.71
C ASP A 97 11.07 -3.36 6.35
N PHE A 98 10.96 -2.06 6.04
CA PHE A 98 11.58 -1.44 4.89
C PHE A 98 13.00 -1.00 5.28
N LEU A 99 13.99 -1.53 4.56
CA LEU A 99 15.40 -1.33 4.83
C LEU A 99 15.98 -0.23 3.92
N LYS A 100 17.13 0.31 4.26
CA LYS A 100 17.98 1.08 3.34
C LYS A 100 18.54 0.15 2.26
N ASP A 101 18.95 0.72 1.14
CA ASP A 101 19.66 -0.07 0.13
C ASP A 101 21.00 -0.61 0.65
N SER A 102 21.69 -1.44 -0.14
CA SER A 102 22.97 -2.03 0.22
C SER A 102 24.09 -1.02 0.45
N GLU A 103 23.93 0.22 -0.04
CA GLU A 103 24.86 1.32 0.15
C GLU A 103 24.44 2.24 1.32
N GLY A 104 23.36 1.91 2.04
CA GLY A 104 22.84 2.71 3.14
C GLY A 104 22.08 3.97 2.68
N LYS A 105 21.80 4.10 1.38
CA LYS A 105 21.05 5.23 0.85
C LYS A 105 19.59 5.13 1.22
N THR A 106 19.03 6.29 1.49
CA THR A 106 17.58 6.45 1.70
C THR A 106 16.89 6.61 0.37
N PHE A 107 15.68 6.09 0.27
CA PHE A 107 14.88 6.24 -0.93
C PHE A 107 13.45 6.63 -0.56
N THR A 108 12.86 7.43 -1.44
CA THR A 108 11.46 7.81 -1.39
C THR A 108 10.76 7.15 -2.58
N TYR A 109 9.73 6.41 -2.33
CA TYR A 109 8.97 5.76 -3.41
C TYR A 109 8.09 6.75 -4.15
N ASP A 110 7.87 6.48 -5.42
CA ASP A 110 6.81 7.16 -6.15
C ASP A 110 5.47 6.89 -5.44
N LYS A 111 4.68 7.94 -5.32
CA LYS A 111 3.38 7.96 -4.66
C LYS A 111 2.41 6.86 -5.17
N PHE A 112 2.65 6.35 -6.37
CA PHE A 112 1.82 5.35 -7.03
C PHE A 112 2.38 3.92 -6.96
N GLU A 113 3.60 3.73 -6.49
CA GLU A 113 4.23 2.41 -6.46
C GLU A 113 3.74 1.59 -5.25
N LYS A 114 3.21 0.41 -5.52
CA LYS A 114 2.79 -0.55 -4.49
C LYS A 114 3.96 -1.49 -4.21
N LEU A 115 4.64 -1.29 -3.12
CA LEU A 115 5.86 -2.07 -2.80
C LEU A 115 5.53 -3.44 -2.22
N VAL A 116 4.59 -3.45 -1.29
CA VAL A 116 4.12 -4.64 -0.60
C VAL A 116 2.61 -4.71 -0.72
N ILE A 117 2.11 -5.86 -1.13
CA ILE A 117 0.68 -6.15 -1.15
C ILE A 117 0.40 -7.29 -0.18
N ILE A 118 -0.51 -7.04 0.74
CA ILE A 118 -0.97 -8.01 1.73
C ILE A 118 -2.42 -8.32 1.43
N THR A 119 -2.73 -9.58 1.18
CA THR A 119 -4.12 -10.02 1.13
C THR A 119 -4.49 -10.68 2.44
N CYS A 120 -5.63 -10.34 3.00
CA CYS A 120 -6.14 -10.98 4.22
C CYS A 120 -7.66 -10.81 4.31
N PRO A 121 -8.38 -11.76 4.94
CA PRO A 121 -9.82 -11.63 5.16
C PRO A 121 -10.13 -10.60 6.25
N ASN A 122 -9.27 -10.46 7.23
CA ASN A 122 -9.37 -9.50 8.34
C ASN A 122 -7.99 -9.19 8.94
N VAL A 123 -7.91 -8.05 9.62
CA VAL A 123 -6.74 -7.64 10.40
C VAL A 123 -7.22 -6.84 11.61
N HIS A 124 -6.83 -7.23 12.83
CA HIS A 124 -7.32 -6.61 14.07
C HIS A 124 -6.58 -5.31 14.37
N SER A 125 -5.28 -5.26 14.11
CA SER A 125 -4.49 -4.07 14.38
C SER A 125 -3.40 -3.90 13.33
N ILE A 126 -3.19 -2.64 12.95
CA ILE A 126 -2.12 -2.18 12.09
C ILE A 126 -1.32 -1.14 12.86
N GLU A 127 -0.06 -1.41 13.10
CA GLU A 127 0.89 -0.49 13.71
C GLU A 127 1.96 -0.13 12.68
N THR A 128 2.20 1.16 12.47
CA THR A 128 3.16 1.63 11.47
C THR A 128 4.08 2.71 12.02
N ASN A 129 5.30 2.75 11.50
CA ASN A 129 6.24 3.81 11.76
C ASN A 129 6.93 4.23 10.44
N ASN A 130 6.72 5.48 10.01
CA ASN A 130 7.20 6.03 8.73
C ASN A 130 6.71 5.27 7.48
N VAL A 131 5.50 4.72 7.52
CA VAL A 131 4.95 3.90 6.45
C VAL A 131 3.54 4.34 6.09
N SER A 132 3.27 4.40 4.79
CA SER A 132 1.93 4.63 4.25
C SER A 132 1.18 3.32 4.06
N VAL A 133 -0.12 3.32 4.35
CA VAL A 133 -0.98 2.14 4.20
C VAL A 133 -2.24 2.50 3.41
N GLU A 134 -2.51 1.73 2.38
CA GLU A 134 -3.78 1.78 1.65
C GLU A 134 -4.57 0.51 1.95
N ILE A 135 -5.84 0.65 2.36
CA ILE A 135 -6.74 -0.47 2.63
C ILE A 135 -7.95 -0.37 1.73
N ASP A 136 -8.21 -1.43 0.97
CA ASP A 136 -9.38 -1.52 0.11
C ASP A 136 -10.29 -2.68 0.50
N SER A 137 -11.58 -2.37 0.60
CA SER A 137 -12.68 -3.34 0.70
C SER A 137 -12.67 -4.18 1.98
N LEU A 138 -12.16 -3.65 3.11
CA LEU A 138 -12.15 -4.37 4.37
C LEU A 138 -13.54 -4.35 5.04
N GLY A 139 -14.06 -5.55 5.37
CA GLY A 139 -15.31 -5.74 6.09
C GLY A 139 -15.09 -6.57 7.35
N GLN A 140 -15.19 -5.94 8.54
CA GLN A 140 -15.00 -6.61 9.82
C GLN A 140 -15.60 -5.81 10.98
N ASP A 141 -15.71 -6.44 12.16
CA ASP A 141 -16.27 -5.76 13.33
C ASP A 141 -15.35 -4.67 13.88
N GLN A 142 -14.09 -4.96 14.05
CA GLN A 142 -13.16 -4.06 14.73
C GLN A 142 -11.83 -3.97 14.01
N ILE A 143 -11.26 -2.77 13.97
CA ILE A 143 -9.89 -2.53 13.54
C ILE A 143 -9.27 -1.39 14.34
N LYS A 144 -7.97 -1.51 14.61
CA LYS A 144 -7.16 -0.48 15.24
C LYS A 144 -6.00 -0.09 14.34
N LEU A 145 -5.84 1.21 14.09
CA LEU A 145 -4.70 1.80 13.40
C LEU A 145 -3.87 2.62 14.37
N LEU A 146 -2.59 2.33 14.45
CA LEU A 146 -1.59 3.09 15.19
C LEU A 146 -0.54 3.59 14.22
N GLY A 147 -0.63 4.85 13.82
CA GLY A 147 0.30 5.47 12.87
C GLY A 147 1.26 6.43 13.56
N LYS A 148 2.57 6.25 13.34
CA LYS A 148 3.63 7.10 13.89
C LYS A 148 4.54 7.63 12.78
N GLY A 149 5.10 8.82 13.02
CA GLY A 149 6.05 9.45 12.10
C GLY A 149 5.41 9.95 10.82
N TYR A 150 6.05 9.72 9.68
CA TYR A 150 5.53 10.11 8.36
C TYR A 150 4.72 8.97 7.76
N GLY A 151 3.44 9.20 7.45
CA GLY A 151 2.61 8.18 6.83
C GLY A 151 1.28 8.73 6.30
N SER A 152 0.81 8.17 5.17
CA SER A 152 -0.50 8.44 4.63
C SER A 152 -1.35 7.17 4.72
N TYR A 153 -2.49 7.28 5.37
CA TYR A 153 -3.43 6.15 5.53
C TYR A 153 -4.65 6.42 4.67
N GLU A 154 -4.89 5.55 3.71
CA GLU A 154 -5.98 5.68 2.75
C GLU A 154 -6.95 4.51 2.88
N PHE A 155 -8.21 4.82 3.12
CA PHE A 155 -9.26 3.82 3.32
C PHE A 155 -10.32 3.91 2.24
N ARG A 156 -10.60 2.77 1.59
CA ARG A 156 -11.61 2.66 0.54
C ARG A 156 -12.57 1.51 0.83
N LYS A 157 -13.86 1.72 0.61
CA LYS A 157 -14.92 0.69 0.71
C LYS A 157 -14.92 -0.07 2.04
N MET A 158 -14.75 0.65 3.15
CA MET A 158 -14.71 0.07 4.48
C MET A 158 -16.12 -0.20 5.03
N LYS A 159 -16.32 -1.38 5.63
CA LYS A 159 -17.52 -1.74 6.38
C LYS A 159 -17.10 -2.22 7.78
N ILE A 160 -17.00 -1.31 8.73
CA ILE A 160 -16.43 -1.55 10.06
C ILE A 160 -17.41 -1.07 11.12
N ARG A 161 -17.63 -1.89 12.15
CA ARG A 161 -18.44 -1.45 13.29
C ARG A 161 -17.64 -0.49 14.16
N ASP A 162 -16.49 -0.91 14.67
CA ASP A 162 -15.67 -0.13 15.60
C ASP A 162 -14.28 0.14 14.98
N PHE A 163 -13.98 1.40 14.72
CA PHE A 163 -12.68 1.80 14.17
C PHE A 163 -11.95 2.73 15.15
N GLU A 164 -10.81 2.27 15.66
CA GLU A 164 -9.92 3.07 16.49
C GLU A 164 -8.72 3.52 15.67
N ILE A 165 -8.45 4.83 15.65
CA ILE A 165 -7.32 5.45 14.96
C ILE A 165 -6.52 6.26 15.99
N ALA A 166 -5.21 6.02 16.07
CA ALA A 166 -4.29 6.87 16.79
C ALA A 166 -3.15 7.28 15.86
N LEU A 167 -2.99 8.57 15.62
CA LEU A 167 -1.99 9.14 14.73
C LEU A 167 -1.08 10.11 15.50
N SER A 168 0.22 10.04 15.19
CA SER A 168 1.22 10.97 15.71
C SER A 168 2.29 11.26 14.64
N GLY A 169 2.99 12.38 14.82
CA GLY A 169 3.94 12.87 13.82
C GLY A 169 3.26 13.51 12.61
N ASN A 170 3.95 13.61 11.47
CA ASN A 170 3.40 14.17 10.23
C ASN A 170 2.58 13.11 9.46
N SER A 171 1.58 12.53 10.10
CA SER A 171 0.75 11.49 9.49
C SER A 171 -0.61 12.01 9.07
N SER A 172 -1.18 11.44 8.01
CA SER A 172 -2.50 11.81 7.51
C SER A 172 -3.37 10.59 7.27
N CYS A 173 -4.66 10.71 7.58
CA CYS A 173 -5.64 9.65 7.34
C CYS A 173 -6.80 10.19 6.51
N ASN A 174 -7.10 9.52 5.40
CA ASN A 174 -8.12 9.92 4.44
C ASN A 174 -9.07 8.76 4.13
N PHE A 175 -10.35 9.08 4.05
CA PHE A 175 -11.38 8.15 3.60
C PHE A 175 -11.87 8.54 2.21
N TYR A 176 -11.92 7.57 1.30
CA TYR A 176 -12.36 7.75 -0.08
C TYR A 176 -13.59 6.91 -0.38
N VAL A 177 -14.37 7.31 -1.40
CA VAL A 177 -15.56 6.60 -1.90
C VAL A 177 -16.65 6.48 -0.82
N PRO A 178 -17.34 7.59 -0.49
CA PRO A 178 -18.26 7.69 0.66
C PRO A 178 -19.47 6.75 0.57
N GLU A 179 -19.94 6.45 -0.63
CA GLU A 179 -21.18 5.68 -0.87
C GLU A 179 -21.11 4.24 -0.34
N VAL A 180 -19.92 3.71 -0.13
CA VAL A 180 -19.69 2.31 0.29
C VAL A 180 -19.13 2.21 1.71
N GLN A 181 -18.72 3.31 2.30
CA GLN A 181 -18.11 3.32 3.63
C GLN A 181 -19.17 3.33 4.74
N LYS A 182 -19.09 2.34 5.62
CA LYS A 182 -19.98 2.24 6.80
C LYS A 182 -19.12 2.02 8.03
N ILE A 183 -19.07 3.04 8.91
CA ILE A 183 -18.40 2.99 10.20
C ILE A 183 -19.43 3.33 11.27
N ALA A 184 -19.73 2.39 12.17
CA ALA A 184 -20.72 2.65 13.20
C ALA A 184 -20.15 3.51 14.33
N PHE A 185 -18.93 3.22 14.77
CA PHE A 185 -18.22 3.98 15.78
C PHE A 185 -16.79 4.29 15.34
N LEU A 186 -16.43 5.56 15.34
CA LEU A 186 -15.07 6.04 15.07
C LEU A 186 -14.49 6.67 16.32
N LYS A 187 -13.39 6.11 16.85
CA LYS A 187 -12.57 6.71 17.88
C LYS A 187 -11.27 7.16 17.26
N ALA A 188 -10.94 8.45 17.34
CA ALA A 188 -9.70 8.98 16.80
C ALA A 188 -8.95 9.79 17.85
N LYS A 189 -7.65 9.51 17.98
CA LYS A 189 -6.70 10.26 18.79
C LYS A 189 -5.61 10.80 17.88
N LEU A 190 -5.45 12.13 17.87
CA LEU A 190 -4.50 12.83 17.04
C LEU A 190 -3.48 13.58 17.91
N SER A 191 -2.20 13.51 17.55
CA SER A 191 -1.12 14.29 18.17
C SER A 191 -0.09 14.71 17.13
N ASP A 192 0.75 15.69 17.44
CA ASP A 192 1.94 16.08 16.67
C ASP A 192 1.67 16.29 15.17
N LYS A 193 1.08 17.30 14.71
CA LYS A 193 0.85 17.64 13.27
C LYS A 193 0.13 16.57 12.45
N SER A 194 -0.50 15.57 13.11
CA SER A 194 -1.29 14.58 12.40
C SER A 194 -2.62 15.16 11.89
N ASN A 195 -3.12 14.60 10.79
CA ASN A 195 -4.35 15.06 10.13
C ASN A 195 -5.33 13.91 9.90
N LEU A 196 -6.61 14.16 10.17
CA LEU A 196 -7.70 13.22 9.90
C LEU A 196 -8.75 13.88 9.00
N ASN A 197 -8.95 13.32 7.81
CA ASN A 197 -9.97 13.77 6.88
C ASN A 197 -11.12 12.75 6.81
N ILE A 198 -12.26 13.12 7.38
CA ILE A 198 -13.50 12.32 7.41
C ILE A 198 -14.63 12.98 6.61
N ARG A 199 -14.32 13.85 5.64
CA ARG A 199 -15.34 14.49 4.80
C ARG A 199 -16.19 13.48 4.01
N ALA A 200 -15.57 12.36 3.63
CA ALA A 200 -16.21 11.34 2.80
C ALA A 200 -16.99 10.28 3.59
N ILE A 201 -17.08 10.38 4.91
CA ILE A 201 -17.82 9.42 5.74
C ILE A 201 -18.76 10.12 6.72
N LEU A 202 -19.78 9.39 7.15
CA LEU A 202 -20.66 9.78 8.23
C LEU A 202 -20.70 8.63 9.24
N PRO A 203 -19.85 8.65 10.29
CA PRO A 203 -19.91 7.66 11.34
C PRO A 203 -21.22 7.74 12.12
N GLY A 204 -21.72 6.63 12.65
CA GLY A 204 -22.87 6.61 13.53
C GLY A 204 -22.60 7.33 14.86
N LYS A 205 -21.39 7.14 15.39
CA LYS A 205 -20.88 7.85 16.57
C LYS A 205 -19.40 8.15 16.37
N ILE A 206 -18.95 9.30 16.91
CA ILE A 206 -17.56 9.72 16.83
C ILE A 206 -17.06 10.17 18.20
N LEU A 207 -15.84 9.76 18.56
CA LEU A 207 -15.09 10.24 19.70
C LEU A 207 -13.74 10.75 19.22
N LEU A 208 -13.45 12.03 19.46
CA LEU A 208 -12.21 12.67 19.00
C LEU A 208 -11.42 13.19 20.20
N GLU A 209 -10.15 12.85 20.23
CA GLU A 209 -9.15 13.41 21.13
C GLU A 209 -8.08 14.11 20.27
N ASN A 210 -8.04 15.43 20.27
CA ASN A 210 -7.12 16.21 19.47
C ASN A 210 -6.05 16.86 20.34
N GLY A 211 -4.78 16.68 19.99
CA GLY A 211 -3.67 17.44 20.51
C GLY A 211 -3.53 18.82 19.87
N LEU A 212 -2.53 19.55 20.31
CA LEU A 212 -2.12 20.79 19.64
C LEU A 212 -1.55 20.49 18.25
N GLU A 213 -1.68 21.42 17.31
CA GLU A 213 -1.15 21.33 15.93
C GLU A 213 -1.74 20.18 15.08
N THR A 214 -2.88 19.63 15.45
CA THR A 214 -3.55 18.58 14.66
C THR A 214 -4.58 19.16 13.69
N GLY A 215 -4.71 18.54 12.50
CA GLY A 215 -5.72 18.89 11.52
C GLY A 215 -6.92 17.93 11.56
N LEU A 216 -8.14 18.48 11.46
CA LEU A 216 -9.36 17.72 11.37
C LEU A 216 -10.25 18.30 10.26
N GLU A 217 -10.57 17.49 9.26
CA GLU A 217 -11.46 17.86 8.18
C GLU A 217 -12.71 16.97 8.19
N MET A 218 -13.89 17.59 8.29
CA MET A 218 -15.15 16.87 8.31
C MET A 218 -16.24 17.60 7.52
N ASN A 219 -17.29 16.91 7.15
CA ASN A 219 -18.49 17.53 6.56
C ASN A 219 -19.43 18.07 7.65
N GLY A 220 -20.37 18.94 7.25
CA GLY A 220 -21.32 19.56 8.18
C GLY A 220 -22.26 18.58 8.89
N ALA A 221 -22.54 17.41 8.31
CA ALA A 221 -23.33 16.38 8.96
C ALA A 221 -22.55 15.70 10.10
N THR A 222 -21.26 15.41 9.88
CA THR A 222 -20.37 14.86 10.92
C THR A 222 -20.15 15.86 12.04
N LEU A 223 -20.04 17.15 11.73
CA LEU A 223 -19.88 18.21 12.75
C LEU A 223 -21.07 18.26 13.71
N LYS A 224 -22.29 18.03 13.24
CA LYS A 224 -23.49 17.98 14.09
C LYS A 224 -23.49 16.80 15.08
N LEU A 225 -22.73 15.75 14.83
CA LEU A 225 -22.59 14.62 15.77
C LEU A 225 -21.69 14.94 16.96
N LEU A 226 -20.73 15.87 16.80
CA LEU A 226 -19.82 16.29 17.88
C LEU A 226 -20.49 17.27 18.87
N GLY A 227 -21.55 17.96 18.44
CA GLY A 227 -22.27 18.93 19.27
C GLY A 227 -23.41 18.35 20.10
N LYS A 228 -23.56 17.04 20.12
CA LYS A 228 -24.51 16.28 20.94
C LYS A 228 -23.78 15.47 22.01
#